data_2c1d26567360d352def8881a4141623b
#
_entry.id   2c1d26567360d352def8881a4141623b
#
_cell.length_a   1.000
_cell.length_b   1.000
_cell.length_c   1.000
_cell.angle_alpha   90.00
_cell.angle_beta   90.00
_cell.angle_gamma   90.00
#
_symmetry.space_group_name_H-M   'P 1'
#
loop_
_entity.id
_entity.type
_entity.pdbx_description
1 polymer ?
#
loop_
_entity_poly.entity_id
_entity_poly.type
_entity_poly.pdbx_seq_one_letter_code
_entity_poly.pdbx_strand_id
1 'polypeptide(L)'
;MRKLKKYKPTRFMAKTSHYDKDAADYAVMFIESLCHTKGTWAGKPFELIDWQEQIIRDLFGVLKPNGYRQFNTAYIEIPKKQGKSELAAAVALLLLCGDGEERAEVYGCAADRNQAKIVFDVAVDMVRFCPALSKRVKILESQKKITYLPTNSSYQVLSADVANKHGFNTHGVIFDELHTQPNRKLFDVMLQGSGDARMQPLYFLITTAGNDTNSICYEVHQKAIDIAEGRKVDPTFYSIIYGAAEDEDWTDPEVWKKANPSLGITVGIDKVKAACESAQQNPGEENAFRQLRLNQWVKQSVRWMPMEKWDACAFTVSEDDLEGRICYGGLDLSSTTDITAFVLVFPPMDEEDKYYVLPYFWIPEETLDLRVRRDHVPYDLWERQGVLMTTEGNVVHYGYIEKFIEKLGERFNIREIAFDRWGAVQMVQNLEGMGFTVVPFGQGFKDMSPPTKELMKLVLEEKIAHGGHPVLRWMMDNIYIRTDPTGNIKADKEKSTEKIDGAIATIMGLDRAIRCGNDTGASVYDSRGLLFI
;
A
#
# COMPACT_ATOMS: atom_id res chain seq x y z
N MET A 1 9.67 22.08 -27.05
CA MET A 1 9.41 20.71 -26.53
C MET A 1 10.67 19.88 -26.62
N ARG A 2 10.86 18.93 -25.68
CA ARG A 2 11.98 17.97 -25.77
C ARG A 2 11.55 16.85 -26.69
N LYS A 3 11.92 16.89 -27.98
CA LYS A 3 11.82 15.75 -28.88
C LYS A 3 13.00 14.81 -28.70
N LEU A 4 12.79 13.51 -28.91
CA LEU A 4 13.83 12.50 -28.85
C LEU A 4 14.87 12.78 -29.94
N LYS A 5 16.08 13.18 -29.53
CA LYS A 5 17.17 13.55 -30.46
C LYS A 5 17.74 12.33 -31.20
N LYS A 6 17.81 11.18 -30.52
CA LYS A 6 18.32 9.93 -31.06
C LYS A 6 17.73 8.76 -30.27
N TYR A 7 17.01 7.90 -30.97
CA TYR A 7 16.51 6.65 -30.39
C TYR A 7 17.67 5.70 -30.06
N LYS A 8 17.57 5.05 -28.91
CA LYS A 8 18.44 3.94 -28.52
C LYS A 8 17.52 2.79 -28.08
N PRO A 9 17.67 1.59 -28.67
CA PRO A 9 16.89 0.44 -28.26
C PRO A 9 17.02 0.17 -26.76
N THR A 10 15.90 -0.25 -26.16
CA THR A 10 15.87 -0.61 -24.75
C THR A 10 16.84 -1.75 -24.43
N ARG A 11 17.41 -1.73 -23.23
CA ARG A 11 18.24 -2.81 -22.70
C ARG A 11 17.49 -4.16 -22.56
N PHE A 12 16.16 -4.13 -22.58
CA PHE A 12 15.32 -5.33 -22.51
C PHE A 12 15.09 -6.00 -23.87
N MET A 13 15.63 -5.47 -24.95
CA MET A 13 15.56 -6.11 -26.26
C MET A 13 16.34 -7.44 -26.25
N ALA A 14 15.66 -8.53 -26.55
CA ALA A 14 16.26 -9.86 -26.62
C ALA A 14 17.23 -9.95 -27.80
N LYS A 15 18.28 -10.78 -27.67
CA LYS A 15 19.28 -10.98 -28.73
C LYS A 15 18.69 -11.50 -30.05
N THR A 16 17.54 -12.18 -29.97
CA THR A 16 16.81 -12.71 -31.13
C THR A 16 15.87 -11.71 -31.77
N SER A 17 15.58 -10.60 -31.11
CA SER A 17 14.71 -9.54 -31.59
C SER A 17 15.53 -8.47 -32.33
N HIS A 18 14.84 -7.67 -33.14
CA HIS A 18 15.41 -6.56 -33.88
C HIS A 18 14.55 -5.31 -33.74
N TYR A 19 15.14 -4.16 -34.00
CA TYR A 19 14.40 -2.90 -34.06
C TYR A 19 13.96 -2.63 -35.50
N ASP A 20 12.65 -2.60 -35.70
CA ASP A 20 12.02 -2.17 -36.94
C ASP A 20 11.64 -0.70 -36.84
N LYS A 21 12.36 0.11 -37.62
CA LYS A 21 12.17 1.56 -37.61
C LYS A 21 10.83 1.97 -38.24
N ASP A 22 10.37 1.27 -39.23
CA ASP A 22 9.13 1.63 -39.96
C ASP A 22 7.91 1.33 -39.08
N ALA A 23 7.90 0.20 -38.36
CA ALA A 23 6.89 -0.11 -37.37
C ALA A 23 6.86 0.92 -36.21
N ALA A 24 8.03 1.32 -35.73
CA ALA A 24 8.15 2.35 -34.70
C ALA A 24 7.67 3.71 -35.19
N ASP A 25 8.09 4.14 -36.39
CA ASP A 25 7.68 5.41 -36.99
C ASP A 25 6.17 5.44 -37.26
N TYR A 26 5.58 4.32 -37.67
CA TYR A 26 4.14 4.20 -37.84
C TYR A 26 3.37 4.44 -36.52
N ALA A 27 3.80 3.81 -35.44
CA ALA A 27 3.18 4.00 -34.13
C ALA A 27 3.29 5.45 -33.63
N VAL A 28 4.46 6.06 -33.79
CA VAL A 28 4.70 7.47 -33.47
C VAL A 28 3.80 8.38 -34.31
N MET A 29 3.77 8.20 -35.63
CA MET A 29 2.92 9.00 -36.53
C MET A 29 1.44 8.85 -36.23
N PHE A 30 0.99 7.64 -35.89
CA PHE A 30 -0.41 7.43 -35.50
C PHE A 30 -0.75 8.28 -34.27
N ILE A 31 0.05 8.21 -33.20
CA ILE A 31 -0.18 8.97 -31.97
C ILE A 31 -0.09 10.47 -32.23
N GLU A 32 0.91 10.94 -32.97
CA GLU A 32 1.07 12.36 -33.31
C GLU A 32 0.00 12.89 -34.29
N SER A 33 -0.78 12.01 -34.93
CA SER A 33 -1.97 12.39 -35.70
C SER A 33 -3.19 12.72 -34.83
N LEU A 34 -3.14 12.38 -33.54
CA LEU A 34 -4.16 12.74 -32.54
C LEU A 34 -3.93 14.16 -32.04
N CYS A 35 -4.85 14.64 -31.20
CA CYS A 35 -4.74 15.95 -30.55
C CYS A 35 -4.81 15.82 -29.04
N HIS A 36 -4.15 16.75 -28.34
CA HIS A 36 -4.35 16.95 -26.92
C HIS A 36 -5.80 17.35 -26.63
N THR A 37 -6.32 16.97 -25.45
CA THR A 37 -7.74 17.14 -25.13
C THR A 37 -8.01 18.15 -24.04
N LYS A 38 -6.99 18.58 -23.27
CA LYS A 38 -7.20 19.38 -22.05
C LYS A 38 -6.36 20.67 -21.99
N GLY A 39 -6.92 21.65 -21.31
CA GLY A 39 -6.27 22.90 -20.95
C GLY A 39 -5.83 23.71 -22.16
N THR A 40 -4.69 24.37 -22.06
CA THR A 40 -4.10 25.21 -23.12
C THR A 40 -3.60 24.41 -24.33
N TRP A 41 -3.58 23.09 -24.24
CA TRP A 41 -3.15 22.16 -25.28
C TRP A 41 -4.32 21.61 -26.11
N ALA A 42 -5.57 21.73 -25.63
CA ALA A 42 -6.72 21.17 -26.29
C ALA A 42 -6.80 21.57 -27.79
N GLY A 43 -6.96 20.56 -28.66
CA GLY A 43 -7.01 20.72 -30.10
C GLY A 43 -5.66 20.92 -30.80
N LYS A 44 -4.55 20.98 -30.06
CA LYS A 44 -3.20 20.99 -30.66
C LYS A 44 -2.73 19.58 -30.96
N PRO A 45 -1.88 19.37 -31.99
CA PRO A 45 -1.31 18.06 -32.28
C PRO A 45 -0.66 17.43 -31.04
N PHE A 46 -0.84 16.13 -30.86
CA PHE A 46 -0.24 15.37 -29.78
C PHE A 46 1.25 15.15 -30.10
N GLU A 47 2.10 16.05 -29.65
CA GLU A 47 3.53 15.91 -29.84
C GLU A 47 4.12 15.05 -28.72
N LEU A 48 4.61 13.87 -29.07
CA LEU A 48 5.33 13.00 -28.12
C LEU A 48 6.62 13.70 -27.64
N ILE A 49 6.80 13.76 -26.33
CA ILE A 49 8.07 14.20 -25.72
C ILE A 49 9.03 13.01 -25.60
N ASP A 50 10.31 13.29 -25.35
CA ASP A 50 11.41 12.32 -25.45
C ASP A 50 11.14 10.97 -24.75
N TRP A 51 10.69 10.98 -23.50
CA TRP A 51 10.43 9.74 -22.78
C TRP A 51 9.21 8.97 -23.30
N GLN A 52 8.17 9.67 -23.78
CA GLN A 52 6.99 9.07 -24.39
C GLN A 52 7.33 8.42 -25.72
N GLU A 53 8.05 9.15 -26.58
CA GLU A 53 8.49 8.65 -27.86
C GLU A 53 9.41 7.42 -27.72
N GLN A 54 10.31 7.42 -26.73
CA GLN A 54 11.17 6.28 -26.43
C GLN A 54 10.33 5.03 -26.10
N ILE A 55 9.33 5.15 -25.22
CA ILE A 55 8.44 4.04 -24.84
C ILE A 55 7.67 3.51 -26.04
N ILE A 56 7.08 4.39 -26.85
CA ILE A 56 6.32 3.97 -28.03
C ILE A 56 7.20 3.25 -29.05
N ARG A 57 8.42 3.77 -29.30
CA ARG A 57 9.37 3.14 -30.20
C ARG A 57 9.84 1.77 -29.68
N ASP A 58 10.07 1.65 -28.38
CA ASP A 58 10.44 0.36 -27.79
C ASP A 58 9.32 -0.66 -27.90
N LEU A 59 8.09 -0.28 -27.56
CA LEU A 59 6.96 -1.21 -27.52
C LEU A 59 6.52 -1.68 -28.90
N PHE A 60 6.50 -0.79 -29.88
CA PHE A 60 5.96 -1.08 -31.21
C PHE A 60 7.03 -1.34 -32.27
N GLY A 61 8.28 -0.95 -32.02
CA GLY A 61 9.37 -1.16 -32.96
C GLY A 61 10.30 -2.33 -32.63
N VAL A 62 10.28 -2.87 -31.40
CA VAL A 62 11.09 -4.05 -31.08
C VAL A 62 10.30 -5.31 -31.38
N LEU A 63 10.70 -6.02 -32.46
CA LEU A 63 10.00 -7.15 -33.01
C LEU A 63 10.80 -8.45 -32.84
N LYS A 64 10.06 -9.55 -32.67
CA LYS A 64 10.57 -10.92 -32.76
C LYS A 64 10.81 -11.32 -34.22
N PRO A 65 11.55 -12.41 -34.50
CA PRO A 65 11.82 -12.86 -35.86
C PRO A 65 10.55 -13.15 -36.70
N ASN A 66 9.42 -13.43 -36.04
CA ASN A 66 8.13 -13.67 -36.67
C ASN A 66 7.34 -12.38 -36.98
N GLY A 67 7.93 -11.22 -36.78
CA GLY A 67 7.32 -9.91 -37.02
C GLY A 67 6.35 -9.40 -35.96
N TYR A 68 6.08 -10.16 -34.90
CA TYR A 68 5.24 -9.71 -33.79
C TYR A 68 6.05 -8.97 -32.73
N ARG A 69 5.38 -8.10 -31.95
CA ARG A 69 5.99 -7.38 -30.83
C ARG A 69 6.70 -8.33 -29.86
N GLN A 70 7.88 -7.92 -29.38
CA GLN A 70 8.57 -8.64 -28.33
C GLN A 70 7.81 -8.50 -27.00
N PHE A 71 7.39 -7.27 -26.67
CA PHE A 71 6.78 -6.95 -25.39
C PHE A 71 5.27 -7.14 -25.43
N ASN A 72 4.75 -7.91 -24.48
CA ASN A 72 3.31 -8.05 -24.26
C ASN A 72 2.86 -7.38 -22.93
N THR A 73 3.79 -7.02 -22.06
CA THR A 73 3.51 -6.25 -20.84
C THR A 73 4.45 -5.05 -20.79
N ALA A 74 3.87 -3.87 -20.59
CA ALA A 74 4.60 -2.62 -20.35
C ALA A 74 4.19 -2.04 -18.99
N TYR A 75 5.16 -1.91 -18.09
CA TYR A 75 4.98 -1.27 -16.79
C TYR A 75 5.69 0.07 -16.76
N ILE A 76 4.92 1.15 -16.65
CA ILE A 76 5.41 2.52 -16.60
C ILE A 76 5.01 3.14 -15.26
N GLU A 77 5.99 3.36 -14.41
CA GLU A 77 5.79 4.00 -13.11
C GLU A 77 6.42 5.39 -13.11
N ILE A 78 5.60 6.42 -12.89
CA ILE A 78 5.99 7.81 -13.08
C ILE A 78 5.14 8.72 -12.19
N PRO A 79 5.69 9.85 -11.66
CA PRO A 79 4.96 10.79 -10.81
C PRO A 79 3.65 11.31 -11.42
N LYS A 80 2.83 11.97 -10.62
CA LYS A 80 1.61 12.65 -11.11
C LYS A 80 1.94 13.82 -12.06
N LYS A 81 0.96 14.12 -12.96
CA LYS A 81 0.99 15.26 -13.90
C LYS A 81 2.01 15.13 -15.05
N GLN A 82 2.48 13.92 -15.35
CA GLN A 82 3.40 13.67 -16.47
C GLN A 82 2.67 13.43 -17.82
N GLY A 83 1.34 13.48 -17.87
CA GLY A 83 0.57 13.22 -19.11
C GLY A 83 0.18 11.75 -19.30
N LYS A 84 0.17 10.94 -18.23
CA LYS A 84 -0.13 9.50 -18.25
C LYS A 84 -1.42 9.13 -18.97
N SER A 85 -2.53 9.74 -18.58
CA SER A 85 -3.87 9.38 -19.09
C SER A 85 -4.05 9.73 -20.57
N GLU A 86 -3.41 10.80 -21.07
CA GLU A 86 -3.42 11.12 -22.51
C GLU A 86 -2.60 10.10 -23.30
N LEU A 87 -1.41 9.71 -22.82
CA LEU A 87 -0.61 8.65 -23.43
C LEU A 87 -1.35 7.30 -23.43
N ALA A 88 -1.97 6.95 -22.30
CA ALA A 88 -2.76 5.73 -22.16
C ALA A 88 -3.95 5.68 -23.15
N ALA A 89 -4.65 6.79 -23.35
CA ALA A 89 -5.74 6.91 -24.32
C ALA A 89 -5.23 6.80 -25.76
N ALA A 90 -4.08 7.42 -26.07
CA ALA A 90 -3.47 7.33 -27.39
C ALA A 90 -3.02 5.89 -27.73
N VAL A 91 -2.44 5.18 -26.75
CA VAL A 91 -2.07 3.74 -26.90
C VAL A 91 -3.33 2.88 -27.07
N ALA A 92 -4.41 3.15 -26.31
CA ALA A 92 -5.68 2.44 -26.50
C ALA A 92 -6.23 2.60 -27.91
N LEU A 93 -6.18 3.81 -28.46
CA LEU A 93 -6.62 4.09 -29.84
C LEU A 93 -5.70 3.46 -30.89
N LEU A 94 -4.38 3.42 -30.65
CA LEU A 94 -3.44 2.72 -31.53
C LEU A 94 -3.75 1.21 -31.59
N LEU A 95 -3.95 0.58 -30.44
CA LEU A 95 -4.31 -0.85 -30.36
C LEU A 95 -5.69 -1.14 -30.98
N LEU A 96 -6.63 -0.19 -30.87
CA LEU A 96 -7.96 -0.32 -31.44
C LEU A 96 -7.98 -0.17 -32.96
N CYS A 97 -7.27 0.83 -33.51
CA CYS A 97 -7.45 1.30 -34.87
C CYS A 97 -6.22 1.10 -35.76
N GLY A 98 -5.02 1.02 -35.18
CA GLY A 98 -3.74 1.11 -35.89
C GLY A 98 -2.92 -0.18 -35.86
N ASP A 99 -3.24 -1.13 -35.00
CA ASP A 99 -2.40 -2.32 -34.78
C ASP A 99 -2.67 -3.48 -35.76
N GLY A 100 -3.63 -3.31 -36.65
CA GLY A 100 -3.92 -4.31 -37.73
C GLY A 100 -4.63 -5.57 -37.25
N GLU A 101 -5.08 -5.64 -36.01
CA GLU A 101 -5.74 -6.82 -35.43
C GLU A 101 -7.25 -6.81 -35.76
N GLU A 102 -7.74 -7.91 -36.34
CA GLU A 102 -9.15 -8.08 -36.60
C GLU A 102 -9.93 -8.37 -35.31
N ARG A 103 -11.07 -7.68 -35.13
CA ARG A 103 -11.91 -7.79 -33.95
C ARG A 103 -11.12 -7.63 -32.64
N ALA A 104 -10.21 -6.68 -32.62
CA ALA A 104 -9.45 -6.40 -31.39
C ALA A 104 -10.37 -6.00 -30.24
N GLU A 105 -10.18 -6.65 -29.10
CA GLU A 105 -10.81 -6.28 -27.84
C GLU A 105 -9.82 -5.53 -26.97
N VAL A 106 -10.04 -4.23 -26.83
CA VAL A 106 -9.21 -3.35 -25.98
C VAL A 106 -10.02 -2.94 -24.76
N TYR A 107 -9.42 -3.04 -23.57
CA TYR A 107 -10.09 -2.76 -22.32
C TYR A 107 -9.35 -1.70 -21.50
N GLY A 108 -10.08 -0.67 -21.07
CA GLY A 108 -9.60 0.29 -20.08
C GLY A 108 -10.04 -0.16 -18.69
N CYS A 109 -9.09 -0.41 -17.80
CA CYS A 109 -9.31 -0.92 -16.46
C CYS A 109 -8.89 0.10 -15.40
N ALA A 110 -9.72 0.32 -14.39
CA ALA A 110 -9.40 1.13 -13.23
C ALA A 110 -10.13 0.61 -11.98
N ALA A 111 -9.79 1.15 -10.81
CA ALA A 111 -10.38 0.75 -9.53
C ALA A 111 -11.89 0.97 -9.48
N ASP A 112 -12.35 2.09 -10.04
CA ASP A 112 -13.77 2.43 -10.11
C ASP A 112 -14.16 2.99 -11.50
N ARG A 113 -15.48 3.07 -11.74
CA ARG A 113 -16.03 3.55 -13.02
C ARG A 113 -15.68 5.01 -13.33
N ASN A 114 -15.47 5.85 -12.34
CA ASN A 114 -15.19 7.27 -12.57
C ASN A 114 -13.74 7.45 -13.02
N GLN A 115 -12.81 6.71 -12.43
CA GLN A 115 -11.41 6.70 -12.88
C GLN A 115 -11.26 6.10 -14.27
N ALA A 116 -11.90 4.95 -14.52
CA ALA A 116 -11.90 4.35 -15.84
C ALA A 116 -12.51 5.27 -16.92
N LYS A 117 -13.47 6.13 -16.55
CA LYS A 117 -14.05 7.14 -17.43
C LYS A 117 -13.02 8.19 -17.91
N ILE A 118 -12.01 8.52 -17.09
CA ILE A 118 -11.07 9.60 -17.41
C ILE A 118 -10.30 9.29 -18.71
N VAL A 119 -9.75 8.09 -18.85
CA VAL A 119 -9.02 7.68 -20.06
C VAL A 119 -9.96 7.51 -21.24
N PHE A 120 -11.18 7.00 -20.99
CA PHE A 120 -12.19 6.85 -22.03
C PHE A 120 -12.63 8.21 -22.60
N ASP A 121 -12.95 9.20 -21.76
CA ASP A 121 -13.37 10.53 -22.22
C ASP A 121 -12.23 11.20 -23.03
N VAL A 122 -10.97 11.03 -22.60
CA VAL A 122 -9.81 11.50 -23.36
C VAL A 122 -9.75 10.83 -24.74
N ALA A 123 -9.94 9.50 -24.82
CA ALA A 123 -9.96 8.80 -26.10
C ALA A 123 -11.11 9.26 -27.00
N VAL A 124 -12.29 9.50 -26.43
CA VAL A 124 -13.46 10.05 -27.16
C VAL A 124 -13.13 11.43 -27.74
N ASP A 125 -12.53 12.33 -26.94
CA ASP A 125 -12.18 13.67 -27.41
C ASP A 125 -11.08 13.62 -28.47
N MET A 126 -10.06 12.75 -28.33
CA MET A 126 -9.05 12.53 -29.37
C MET A 126 -9.68 12.07 -30.71
N VAL A 127 -10.65 11.16 -30.65
CA VAL A 127 -11.40 10.73 -31.84
C VAL A 127 -12.17 11.90 -32.44
N ARG A 128 -12.85 12.72 -31.65
CA ARG A 128 -13.62 13.88 -32.10
C ARG A 128 -12.75 14.95 -32.76
N PHE A 129 -11.55 15.17 -32.24
CA PHE A 129 -10.59 16.11 -32.83
C PHE A 129 -9.89 15.55 -34.07
N CYS A 130 -9.99 14.25 -34.36
CA CYS A 130 -9.39 13.62 -35.54
C CYS A 130 -10.46 13.24 -36.59
N PRO A 131 -10.69 14.04 -37.66
CA PRO A 131 -11.73 13.77 -38.67
C PRO A 131 -11.58 12.42 -39.36
N ALA A 132 -10.37 11.93 -39.54
CA ALA A 132 -10.10 10.63 -40.14
C ALA A 132 -10.60 9.45 -39.28
N LEU A 133 -10.42 9.54 -37.97
CA LEU A 133 -10.93 8.54 -37.01
C LEU A 133 -12.44 8.71 -36.79
N SER A 134 -12.93 9.93 -36.64
CA SER A 134 -14.33 10.23 -36.34
C SER A 134 -15.30 9.62 -37.40
N LYS A 135 -14.86 9.53 -38.64
CA LYS A 135 -15.64 8.89 -39.75
C LYS A 135 -15.65 7.37 -39.69
N ARG A 136 -14.73 6.75 -38.96
CA ARG A 136 -14.50 5.28 -38.97
C ARG A 136 -14.88 4.62 -37.66
N VAL A 137 -15.22 5.39 -36.62
CA VAL A 137 -15.57 4.86 -35.31
C VAL A 137 -17.00 5.23 -34.91
N LYS A 138 -17.63 4.33 -34.14
CA LYS A 138 -18.91 4.58 -33.47
C LYS A 138 -18.69 4.68 -31.98
N ILE A 139 -19.10 5.79 -31.38
CA ILE A 139 -18.98 6.04 -29.94
C ILE A 139 -20.33 5.77 -29.29
N LEU A 140 -20.34 4.93 -28.26
CA LEU A 140 -21.50 4.60 -27.43
C LEU A 140 -21.22 5.05 -25.99
N GLU A 141 -21.47 6.32 -25.69
CA GLU A 141 -21.10 6.94 -24.40
C GLU A 141 -21.77 6.28 -23.19
N SER A 142 -23.04 5.88 -23.35
CA SER A 142 -23.79 5.18 -22.27
C SER A 142 -23.18 3.84 -21.90
N GLN A 143 -22.55 3.17 -22.86
CA GLN A 143 -21.87 1.87 -22.67
C GLN A 143 -20.38 2.02 -22.41
N LYS A 144 -19.84 3.25 -22.48
CA LYS A 144 -18.39 3.51 -22.42
C LYS A 144 -17.61 2.65 -23.43
N LYS A 145 -18.09 2.65 -24.67
CA LYS A 145 -17.55 1.81 -25.75
C LYS A 145 -17.28 2.64 -27.01
N ILE A 146 -16.11 2.43 -27.61
CA ILE A 146 -15.73 2.90 -28.95
C ILE A 146 -15.60 1.69 -29.85
N THR A 147 -16.24 1.69 -31.00
CA THR A 147 -16.15 0.60 -31.97
C THR A 147 -15.48 1.13 -33.24
N TYR A 148 -14.39 0.50 -33.68
CA TYR A 148 -13.75 0.79 -34.94
C TYR A 148 -14.37 -0.10 -36.04
N LEU A 149 -15.07 0.51 -36.96
CA LEU A 149 -15.93 -0.18 -37.93
C LEU A 149 -15.16 -1.04 -38.95
N PRO A 150 -13.97 -0.60 -39.47
CA PRO A 150 -13.28 -1.37 -40.51
C PRO A 150 -12.90 -2.80 -40.10
N THR A 151 -12.47 -3.01 -38.86
CA THR A 151 -12.06 -4.33 -38.34
C THR A 151 -13.04 -4.87 -37.28
N ASN A 152 -14.17 -4.18 -37.07
CA ASN A 152 -15.14 -4.51 -36.00
C ASN A 152 -14.50 -4.67 -34.61
N SER A 153 -13.48 -3.88 -34.36
CA SER A 153 -12.73 -3.85 -33.09
C SER A 153 -13.41 -2.93 -32.06
N SER A 154 -13.20 -3.17 -30.76
CA SER A 154 -13.83 -2.37 -29.71
C SER A 154 -12.89 -2.01 -28.59
N TYR A 155 -13.01 -0.77 -28.09
CA TYR A 155 -12.45 -0.32 -26.82
C TYR A 155 -13.58 -0.11 -25.82
N GLN A 156 -13.51 -0.76 -24.67
CA GLN A 156 -14.54 -0.70 -23.64
C GLN A 156 -13.92 -0.54 -22.25
N VAL A 157 -14.61 0.21 -21.38
CA VAL A 157 -14.19 0.41 -19.99
C VAL A 157 -14.75 -0.69 -19.09
N LEU A 158 -13.89 -1.21 -18.22
CA LEU A 158 -14.22 -2.17 -17.16
C LEU A 158 -13.85 -1.59 -15.79
N SER A 159 -14.66 -1.90 -14.78
CA SER A 159 -14.39 -1.59 -13.37
C SER A 159 -14.23 -2.89 -12.58
N ALA A 160 -13.70 -2.79 -11.35
CA ALA A 160 -13.46 -3.93 -10.47
C ALA A 160 -14.70 -4.82 -10.24
N ASP A 161 -15.91 -4.26 -10.36
CA ASP A 161 -17.19 -5.01 -10.23
C ASP A 161 -17.41 -6.07 -11.32
N VAL A 162 -16.64 -6.02 -12.42
CA VAL A 162 -16.77 -6.92 -13.58
C VAL A 162 -15.85 -8.14 -13.47
N ALA A 163 -15.06 -8.24 -12.42
CA ALA A 163 -14.06 -9.30 -12.19
C ALA A 163 -14.60 -10.75 -12.21
N ASN A 164 -15.92 -10.94 -12.23
CA ASN A 164 -16.56 -12.26 -12.27
C ASN A 164 -16.93 -12.73 -13.69
N LYS A 165 -16.58 -11.98 -14.75
CA LYS A 165 -16.88 -12.35 -16.14
C LYS A 165 -15.65 -13.01 -16.78
N HIS A 166 -15.79 -14.26 -17.13
CA HIS A 166 -14.83 -15.01 -17.95
C HIS A 166 -15.21 -14.93 -19.45
N GLY A 167 -14.24 -15.09 -20.34
CA GLY A 167 -14.46 -15.16 -21.78
C GLY A 167 -14.04 -13.92 -22.57
N PHE A 168 -13.13 -13.10 -22.01
CA PHE A 168 -12.48 -12.02 -22.74
C PHE A 168 -11.46 -12.58 -23.75
N ASN A 169 -11.36 -11.95 -24.92
CA ASN A 169 -10.34 -12.24 -25.92
C ASN A 169 -9.49 -10.96 -26.11
N THR A 170 -8.73 -10.64 -25.07
CA THR A 170 -8.03 -9.36 -24.94
C THR A 170 -6.89 -9.21 -25.93
N HIS A 171 -6.94 -8.15 -26.74
CA HIS A 171 -5.81 -7.70 -27.57
C HIS A 171 -5.03 -6.57 -26.87
N GLY A 172 -5.74 -5.71 -26.13
CA GLY A 172 -5.13 -4.63 -25.36
C GLY A 172 -5.79 -4.42 -24.02
N VAL A 173 -5.00 -4.19 -22.98
CA VAL A 173 -5.49 -3.79 -21.65
C VAL A 173 -4.72 -2.58 -21.20
N ILE A 174 -5.46 -1.54 -20.84
CA ILE A 174 -4.92 -0.30 -20.29
C ILE A 174 -5.30 -0.22 -18.83
N PHE A 175 -4.33 -0.36 -17.92
CA PHE A 175 -4.51 -0.03 -16.50
C PHE A 175 -3.94 1.35 -16.24
N ASP A 176 -4.82 2.33 -15.99
CA ASP A 176 -4.41 3.64 -15.47
C ASP A 176 -4.51 3.64 -13.95
N GLU A 177 -3.47 4.15 -13.28
CA GLU A 177 -3.34 4.19 -11.82
C GLU A 177 -3.49 2.81 -11.15
N LEU A 178 -2.69 1.83 -11.58
CA LEU A 178 -2.70 0.45 -11.07
C LEU A 178 -2.60 0.37 -9.54
N HIS A 179 -1.90 1.34 -8.89
CA HIS A 179 -1.76 1.40 -7.43
C HIS A 179 -3.08 1.60 -6.68
N THR A 180 -4.16 2.00 -7.37
CA THR A 180 -5.47 2.19 -6.75
C THR A 180 -6.35 0.95 -6.77
N GLN A 181 -5.90 -0.15 -7.41
CA GLN A 181 -6.69 -1.39 -7.50
C GLN A 181 -6.93 -1.98 -6.10
N PRO A 182 -8.20 -2.24 -5.71
CA PRO A 182 -8.52 -2.73 -4.37
C PRO A 182 -8.07 -4.17 -4.12
N ASN A 183 -7.88 -4.94 -5.19
CA ASN A 183 -7.38 -6.32 -5.15
C ASN A 183 -6.91 -6.77 -6.53
N ARG A 184 -6.30 -7.96 -6.60
CA ARG A 184 -5.74 -8.51 -7.85
C ARG A 184 -6.76 -9.10 -8.84
N LYS A 185 -8.04 -9.27 -8.48
CA LYS A 185 -9.01 -10.05 -9.26
C LYS A 185 -9.18 -9.54 -10.70
N LEU A 186 -9.39 -8.24 -10.89
CA LEU A 186 -9.54 -7.68 -12.24
C LEU A 186 -8.25 -7.83 -13.05
N PHE A 187 -7.10 -7.62 -12.43
CA PHE A 187 -5.79 -7.77 -13.06
C PHE A 187 -5.58 -9.21 -13.55
N ASP A 188 -5.82 -10.21 -12.69
CA ASP A 188 -5.66 -11.63 -13.03
C ASP A 188 -6.59 -12.05 -14.17
N VAL A 189 -7.88 -11.65 -14.11
CA VAL A 189 -8.85 -11.95 -15.18
C VAL A 189 -8.44 -11.35 -16.52
N MET A 190 -7.92 -10.12 -16.52
CA MET A 190 -7.48 -9.47 -17.77
C MET A 190 -6.22 -10.10 -18.35
N LEU A 191 -5.23 -10.48 -17.53
CA LEU A 191 -4.02 -11.14 -17.99
C LEU A 191 -4.30 -12.55 -18.55
N GLN A 192 -5.26 -13.27 -17.96
CA GLN A 192 -5.68 -14.58 -18.45
C GLN A 192 -6.57 -14.50 -19.70
N GLY A 193 -7.17 -13.33 -19.97
CA GLY A 193 -8.16 -13.13 -21.03
C GLY A 193 -7.61 -13.17 -22.45
N SER A 194 -6.29 -12.98 -22.67
CA SER A 194 -5.72 -13.00 -24.02
C SER A 194 -5.63 -14.41 -24.61
N GLY A 195 -5.46 -15.44 -23.76
CA GLY A 195 -5.31 -16.83 -24.18
C GLY A 195 -4.26 -17.00 -25.28
N ASP A 196 -4.35 -18.11 -26.00
CA ASP A 196 -3.47 -18.43 -27.16
C ASP A 196 -3.96 -17.80 -28.47
N ALA A 197 -5.12 -17.15 -28.47
CA ALA A 197 -5.76 -16.64 -29.71
C ALA A 197 -5.13 -15.34 -30.22
N ARG A 198 -4.45 -14.55 -29.34
CA ARG A 198 -3.81 -13.28 -29.71
C ARG A 198 -2.31 -13.43 -29.77
N MET A 199 -1.72 -13.13 -30.93
CA MET A 199 -0.28 -13.32 -31.17
C MET A 199 0.58 -12.21 -30.55
N GLN A 200 0.00 -11.01 -30.37
CA GLN A 200 0.71 -9.84 -29.88
C GLN A 200 -0.17 -8.95 -28.95
N PRO A 201 -0.78 -9.52 -27.89
CA PRO A 201 -1.52 -8.71 -26.94
C PRO A 201 -0.60 -7.71 -26.23
N LEU A 202 -1.14 -6.57 -25.78
CA LEU A 202 -0.38 -5.60 -24.98
C LEU A 202 -1.14 -5.23 -23.71
N TYR A 203 -0.51 -5.49 -22.56
CA TYR A 203 -0.93 -5.03 -21.24
C TYR A 203 -0.13 -3.77 -20.90
N PHE A 204 -0.76 -2.61 -21.04
CA PHE A 204 -0.16 -1.31 -20.78
C PHE A 204 -0.54 -0.83 -19.39
N LEU A 205 0.38 -0.99 -18.44
CA LEU A 205 0.22 -0.67 -17.00
C LEU A 205 0.92 0.65 -16.72
N ILE A 206 0.16 1.72 -16.49
CA ILE A 206 0.73 3.03 -16.19
C ILE A 206 0.23 3.52 -14.84
N THR A 207 1.16 3.91 -13.96
CA THR A 207 0.84 4.19 -12.56
C THR A 207 1.77 5.21 -11.95
N THR A 208 1.45 5.61 -10.73
CA THR A 208 2.33 6.28 -9.77
C THR A 208 2.62 5.28 -8.65
N ALA A 209 3.71 5.48 -7.90
CA ALA A 209 3.99 4.71 -6.68
C ALA A 209 2.81 4.74 -5.72
N GLY A 210 2.57 3.63 -5.06
CA GLY A 210 1.52 3.46 -4.06
C GLY A 210 2.04 3.60 -2.63
N ASN A 211 1.19 3.18 -1.70
CA ASN A 211 1.49 3.13 -0.27
C ASN A 211 1.17 1.75 0.34
N ASP A 212 0.63 0.83 -0.46
CA ASP A 212 0.31 -0.53 -0.05
C ASP A 212 1.28 -1.52 -0.69
N THR A 213 2.20 -2.05 0.12
CA THR A 213 3.20 -3.03 -0.30
C THR A 213 2.65 -4.44 -0.51
N ASN A 214 1.38 -4.69 -0.15
CA ASN A 214 0.68 -5.94 -0.42
C ASN A 214 -0.18 -5.86 -1.70
N SER A 215 -0.19 -4.72 -2.38
CA SER A 215 -0.97 -4.53 -3.60
C SER A 215 -0.37 -5.24 -4.81
N ILE A 216 -1.23 -5.58 -5.78
CA ILE A 216 -0.78 -6.11 -7.07
C ILE A 216 0.18 -5.13 -7.79
N CYS A 217 0.01 -3.82 -7.57
CA CYS A 217 0.91 -2.83 -8.14
C CYS A 217 2.33 -2.95 -7.59
N TYR A 218 2.47 -3.18 -6.27
CA TYR A 218 3.79 -3.40 -5.66
C TYR A 218 4.43 -4.71 -6.11
N GLU A 219 3.66 -5.78 -6.29
CA GLU A 219 4.15 -7.05 -6.84
C GLU A 219 4.75 -6.85 -8.24
N VAL A 220 4.05 -6.09 -9.11
CA VAL A 220 4.53 -5.75 -10.46
C VAL A 220 5.75 -4.81 -10.41
N HIS A 221 5.76 -3.85 -9.47
CA HIS A 221 6.91 -2.98 -9.20
C HIS A 221 8.16 -3.79 -8.83
N GLN A 222 8.03 -4.74 -7.89
CA GLN A 222 9.15 -5.62 -7.49
C GLN A 222 9.63 -6.48 -8.66
N LYS A 223 8.69 -7.03 -9.48
CA LYS A 223 9.06 -7.73 -10.71
C LYS A 223 9.86 -6.83 -11.65
N ALA A 224 9.46 -5.58 -11.81
CA ALA A 224 10.16 -4.62 -12.66
C ALA A 224 11.59 -4.33 -12.17
N ILE A 225 11.77 -4.17 -10.87
CA ILE A 225 13.10 -3.99 -10.24
C ILE A 225 13.94 -5.26 -10.42
N ASP A 226 13.41 -6.44 -10.12
CA ASP A 226 14.13 -7.71 -10.26
C ASP A 226 14.64 -7.95 -11.70
N ILE A 227 13.83 -7.60 -12.70
CA ILE A 227 14.23 -7.68 -14.11
C ILE A 227 15.28 -6.61 -14.44
N ALA A 228 15.10 -5.39 -13.93
CA ALA A 228 16.02 -4.29 -14.17
C ALA A 228 17.43 -4.55 -13.59
N GLU A 229 17.50 -5.26 -12.47
CA GLU A 229 18.73 -5.64 -11.79
C GLU A 229 19.28 -7.02 -12.24
N GLY A 230 18.57 -7.71 -13.12
CA GLY A 230 18.99 -9.02 -13.65
C GLY A 230 18.75 -10.20 -12.72
N ARG A 231 17.97 -10.01 -11.64
CA ARG A 231 17.57 -11.11 -10.74
C ARG A 231 16.52 -12.03 -11.37
N LYS A 232 15.69 -11.47 -12.28
CA LYS A 232 14.70 -12.22 -13.06
C LYS A 232 14.87 -11.93 -14.55
N VAL A 233 14.49 -12.88 -15.39
CA VAL A 233 14.51 -12.74 -16.84
C VAL A 233 13.10 -12.98 -17.40
N ASP A 234 12.53 -11.93 -18.01
CA ASP A 234 11.28 -12.01 -18.75
C ASP A 234 11.40 -11.12 -19.99
N PRO A 235 11.73 -11.70 -21.16
CA PRO A 235 11.95 -10.92 -22.38
C PRO A 235 10.67 -10.28 -22.94
N THR A 236 9.49 -10.67 -22.43
CA THR A 236 8.20 -10.10 -22.86
C THR A 236 7.74 -8.94 -21.99
N PHE A 237 8.49 -8.65 -20.92
CA PHE A 237 8.16 -7.60 -19.97
C PHE A 237 9.05 -6.36 -20.18
N TYR A 238 8.42 -5.25 -20.49
CA TYR A 238 9.05 -3.93 -20.57
C TYR A 238 8.78 -3.15 -19.30
N SER A 239 9.78 -2.50 -18.74
CA SER A 239 9.56 -1.64 -17.57
C SER A 239 10.38 -0.36 -17.62
N ILE A 240 9.77 0.71 -17.13
CA ILE A 240 10.45 1.95 -16.86
C ILE A 240 9.90 2.58 -15.58
N ILE A 241 10.78 2.94 -14.67
CA ILE A 241 10.44 3.57 -13.39
C ILE A 241 11.17 4.91 -13.32
N TYR A 242 10.42 6.01 -13.27
CA TYR A 242 10.91 7.35 -13.02
C TYR A 242 10.62 7.72 -11.57
N GLY A 243 11.63 7.89 -10.77
CA GLY A 243 11.48 8.19 -9.35
C GLY A 243 12.80 8.55 -8.69
N ALA A 244 12.73 9.00 -7.46
CA ALA A 244 13.87 9.20 -6.58
C ALA A 244 14.10 7.93 -5.73
N ALA A 245 15.36 7.62 -5.42
CA ALA A 245 15.68 6.58 -4.44
C ALA A 245 15.29 7.04 -3.02
N GLU A 246 15.14 6.10 -2.09
CA GLU A 246 14.69 6.41 -0.72
C GLU A 246 15.71 7.28 0.04
N ASP A 247 17.00 7.10 -0.24
CA ASP A 247 18.13 7.77 0.39
C ASP A 247 18.52 9.12 -0.28
N GLU A 248 17.88 9.48 -1.40
CA GLU A 248 18.13 10.74 -2.07
C GLU A 248 17.46 11.92 -1.35
N ASP A 249 18.14 13.06 -1.33
CA ASP A 249 17.58 14.30 -0.77
C ASP A 249 16.36 14.76 -1.57
N TRP A 250 15.20 14.58 -0.98
CA TRP A 250 13.92 14.94 -1.60
C TRP A 250 13.72 16.45 -1.80
N THR A 251 14.58 17.27 -1.22
CA THR A 251 14.54 18.74 -1.37
C THR A 251 15.42 19.23 -2.53
N ASP A 252 16.28 18.36 -3.10
CA ASP A 252 17.19 18.71 -4.18
C ASP A 252 16.45 18.83 -5.53
N PRO A 253 16.53 19.99 -6.23
CA PRO A 253 15.98 20.17 -7.58
C PRO A 253 16.50 19.18 -8.63
N GLU A 254 17.73 18.66 -8.52
CA GLU A 254 18.24 17.65 -9.46
C GLU A 254 17.55 16.29 -9.25
N VAL A 255 17.18 15.94 -8.01
CA VAL A 255 16.35 14.77 -7.71
C VAL A 255 14.93 14.94 -8.29
N TRP A 256 14.36 16.16 -8.21
CA TRP A 256 13.06 16.42 -8.84
C TRP A 256 13.11 16.22 -10.35
N LYS A 257 14.18 16.68 -11.00
CA LYS A 257 14.38 16.56 -12.45
C LYS A 257 14.59 15.11 -12.89
N LYS A 258 15.31 14.31 -12.10
CA LYS A 258 15.48 12.86 -12.30
C LYS A 258 14.13 12.14 -12.22
N ALA A 259 13.32 12.43 -11.21
CA ALA A 259 12.03 11.80 -10.99
C ALA A 259 10.96 12.25 -12.00
N ASN A 260 11.03 13.49 -12.50
CA ASN A 260 10.00 14.09 -13.35
C ASN A 260 10.52 14.37 -14.77
N PRO A 261 10.46 13.41 -15.69
CA PRO A 261 11.00 13.60 -17.04
C PRO A 261 10.26 14.70 -17.85
N SER A 262 9.04 15.08 -17.45
CA SER A 262 8.30 16.19 -18.05
C SER A 262 8.44 17.52 -17.28
N LEU A 263 9.43 17.64 -16.38
CA LEU A 263 9.66 18.87 -15.61
C LEU A 263 10.05 20.03 -16.54
N GLY A 264 9.36 21.15 -16.41
CA GLY A 264 9.49 22.31 -17.28
C GLY A 264 8.67 22.23 -18.58
N ILE A 265 7.94 21.12 -18.82
CA ILE A 265 7.04 20.95 -19.99
C ILE A 265 5.58 20.88 -19.52
N THR A 266 5.19 19.73 -18.94
CA THR A 266 3.83 19.54 -18.39
C THR A 266 3.78 19.80 -16.88
N VAL A 267 4.91 19.69 -16.19
CA VAL A 267 5.06 19.95 -14.75
C VAL A 267 5.87 21.22 -14.55
N GLY A 268 5.25 22.25 -13.96
CA GLY A 268 5.94 23.51 -13.64
C GLY A 268 6.92 23.35 -12.48
N ILE A 269 8.14 23.82 -12.64
CA ILE A 269 9.19 23.75 -11.61
C ILE A 269 8.75 24.48 -10.35
N ASP A 270 8.15 25.68 -10.50
CA ASP A 270 7.69 26.48 -9.36
C ASP A 270 6.59 25.76 -8.52
N LYS A 271 5.76 24.93 -9.18
CA LYS A 271 4.74 24.13 -8.49
C LYS A 271 5.35 22.99 -7.68
N VAL A 272 6.44 22.38 -8.17
CA VAL A 272 7.15 21.33 -7.41
C VAL A 272 7.87 21.96 -6.23
N LYS A 273 8.53 23.13 -6.45
CA LYS A 273 9.20 23.89 -5.40
C LYS A 273 8.24 24.30 -4.28
N ALA A 274 7.11 24.91 -4.62
CA ALA A 274 6.10 25.31 -3.62
C ALA A 274 5.54 24.11 -2.84
N ALA A 275 5.34 22.96 -3.51
CA ALA A 275 4.89 21.74 -2.83
C ALA A 275 5.96 21.16 -1.89
N CYS A 276 7.25 21.28 -2.24
CA CYS A 276 8.37 20.89 -1.38
C CYS A 276 8.48 21.80 -0.15
N GLU A 277 8.39 23.12 -0.34
CA GLU A 277 8.42 24.10 0.76
C GLU A 277 7.25 23.90 1.73
N SER A 278 6.06 23.57 1.23
CA SER A 278 4.90 23.21 2.07
C SER A 278 5.16 21.93 2.87
N ALA A 279 5.71 20.90 2.23
CA ALA A 279 6.02 19.62 2.87
C ALA A 279 7.12 19.74 3.94
N GLN A 280 8.10 20.63 3.77
CA GLN A 280 9.11 20.93 4.79
C GLN A 280 8.51 21.57 6.06
N GLN A 281 7.45 22.37 5.89
CA GLN A 281 6.75 23.02 7.00
C GLN A 281 5.72 22.11 7.66
N ASN A 282 5.17 21.14 6.93
CA ASN A 282 4.11 20.26 7.35
C ASN A 282 4.51 18.79 7.18
N PRO A 283 5.03 18.11 8.23
CA PRO A 283 5.49 16.71 8.11
C PRO A 283 4.45 15.75 7.54
N GLY A 284 3.15 16.01 7.76
CA GLY A 284 2.06 15.23 7.16
C GLY A 284 1.97 15.30 5.62
N GLU A 285 2.55 16.32 5.00
CA GLU A 285 2.57 16.50 3.54
C GLU A 285 3.82 15.87 2.88
N GLU A 286 4.87 15.57 3.64
CA GLU A 286 6.12 15.00 3.11
C GLU A 286 5.87 13.69 2.37
N ASN A 287 5.15 12.75 2.97
CA ASN A 287 4.83 11.47 2.32
C ASN A 287 4.04 11.67 1.03
N ALA A 288 3.10 12.60 1.00
CA ALA A 288 2.34 12.93 -0.21
C ALA A 288 3.25 13.55 -1.28
N PHE A 289 4.20 14.42 -0.92
CA PHE A 289 5.19 14.97 -1.83
C PHE A 289 6.10 13.87 -2.39
N ARG A 290 6.68 13.03 -1.55
CA ARG A 290 7.53 11.90 -1.93
C ARG A 290 6.80 10.95 -2.88
N GLN A 291 5.58 10.54 -2.55
CA GLN A 291 4.78 9.64 -3.39
C GLN A 291 4.39 10.30 -4.72
N LEU A 292 3.79 11.48 -4.69
CA LEU A 292 3.13 12.06 -5.86
C LEU A 292 4.05 12.86 -6.77
N ARG A 293 5.17 13.42 -6.22
CA ARG A 293 6.13 14.24 -6.96
C ARG A 293 7.44 13.53 -7.24
N LEU A 294 7.86 12.61 -6.34
CA LEU A 294 9.11 11.86 -6.50
C LEU A 294 8.91 10.39 -6.82
N ASN A 295 7.65 9.92 -6.86
CA ASN A 295 7.30 8.54 -7.18
C ASN A 295 7.99 7.52 -6.26
N GLN A 296 8.13 7.87 -5.00
CA GLN A 296 8.65 6.97 -3.97
C GLN A 296 7.50 6.15 -3.36
N TRP A 297 7.73 4.86 -3.16
CA TRP A 297 6.83 4.02 -2.37
C TRP A 297 6.95 4.42 -0.91
N VAL A 298 5.84 4.91 -0.33
CA VAL A 298 5.77 5.34 1.06
C VAL A 298 4.89 4.37 1.83
N LYS A 299 5.36 3.88 2.96
CA LYS A 299 4.63 2.87 3.75
C LYS A 299 3.30 3.37 4.32
N GLN A 300 3.13 4.70 4.44
CA GLN A 300 1.86 5.31 4.90
C GLN A 300 1.68 6.72 4.36
N SER A 301 0.42 7.11 4.09
CA SER A 301 0.08 8.48 3.73
C SER A 301 0.23 9.47 4.90
N VAL A 302 0.03 9.02 6.13
CA VAL A 302 0.26 9.80 7.38
C VAL A 302 0.65 8.83 8.51
N ARG A 303 1.88 8.95 9.02
CA ARG A 303 2.28 8.24 10.24
C ARG A 303 1.59 8.86 11.44
N TRP A 304 0.87 8.05 12.21
CA TRP A 304 0.29 8.50 13.46
C TRP A 304 1.34 8.67 14.54
N MET A 305 2.19 7.62 14.76
CA MET A 305 3.23 7.64 15.79
C MET A 305 4.51 8.27 15.22
N PRO A 306 5.03 9.35 15.81
CA PRO A 306 6.35 9.88 15.47
C PRO A 306 7.44 8.93 15.99
N MET A 307 8.00 8.11 15.11
CA MET A 307 8.90 7.00 15.50
C MET A 307 10.17 7.47 16.21
N GLU A 308 10.67 8.66 15.93
CA GLU A 308 11.80 9.24 16.69
C GLU A 308 11.45 9.42 18.17
N LYS A 309 10.21 9.84 18.47
CA LYS A 309 9.72 9.99 19.84
C LYS A 309 9.43 8.64 20.50
N TRP A 310 8.87 7.71 19.73
CA TRP A 310 8.72 6.33 20.19
C TRP A 310 10.07 5.72 20.55
N ASP A 311 11.07 5.81 19.67
CA ASP A 311 12.41 5.28 19.89
C ASP A 311 13.12 5.94 21.09
N ALA A 312 12.86 7.22 21.38
CA ALA A 312 13.34 7.90 22.57
C ALA A 312 12.78 7.31 23.87
N CYS A 313 11.63 6.62 23.80
CA CYS A 313 11.00 5.91 24.93
C CYS A 313 11.51 4.46 25.11
N ALA A 314 12.55 4.04 24.39
CA ALA A 314 13.16 2.70 24.48
C ALA A 314 14.03 2.54 25.74
N PHE A 315 13.60 3.11 26.88
CA PHE A 315 14.26 2.91 28.15
C PHE A 315 14.27 1.43 28.52
N THR A 316 15.35 0.97 29.14
CA THR A 316 15.47 -0.42 29.58
C THR A 316 14.33 -0.80 30.53
N VAL A 317 13.67 -1.90 30.25
CA VAL A 317 12.61 -2.48 31.09
C VAL A 317 13.10 -3.86 31.53
N SER A 318 13.29 -4.01 32.85
CA SER A 318 13.67 -5.29 33.47
C SER A 318 12.44 -5.91 34.11
N GLU A 319 12.14 -7.16 33.77
CA GLU A 319 11.06 -7.91 34.42
C GLU A 319 11.27 -8.06 35.94
N ASP A 320 12.53 -8.19 36.38
CA ASP A 320 12.87 -8.37 37.78
C ASP A 320 12.59 -7.08 38.60
N ASP A 321 12.79 -5.90 37.99
CA ASP A 321 12.47 -4.61 38.64
C ASP A 321 10.96 -4.35 38.76
N LEU A 322 10.16 -5.09 37.97
CA LEU A 322 8.69 -4.98 37.97
C LEU A 322 8.01 -6.08 38.79
N GLU A 323 8.78 -7.01 39.39
CA GLU A 323 8.23 -8.13 40.17
C GLU A 323 7.35 -7.64 41.32
N GLY A 324 6.16 -8.26 41.44
CA GLY A 324 5.15 -7.90 42.43
C GLY A 324 4.39 -6.59 42.18
N ARG A 325 4.79 -5.77 41.18
CA ARG A 325 4.08 -4.52 40.85
C ARG A 325 2.70 -4.78 40.27
N ILE A 326 1.78 -3.87 40.53
CA ILE A 326 0.45 -3.85 39.93
C ILE A 326 0.61 -3.59 38.41
N CYS A 327 -0.11 -4.38 37.60
CA CYS A 327 -0.18 -4.17 36.17
C CYS A 327 -1.54 -4.58 35.60
N TYR A 328 -1.75 -4.18 34.35
CA TYR A 328 -2.97 -4.41 33.58
C TYR A 328 -2.63 -5.04 32.24
N GLY A 329 -3.34 -6.12 31.89
CA GLY A 329 -3.16 -6.82 30.63
C GLY A 329 -4.05 -6.26 29.54
N GLY A 330 -3.53 -6.20 28.30
CA GLY A 330 -4.30 -6.09 27.08
C GLY A 330 -4.11 -7.35 26.24
N LEU A 331 -5.19 -7.97 25.80
CA LEU A 331 -5.16 -9.23 25.06
C LEU A 331 -5.87 -9.06 23.72
N ASP A 332 -5.14 -9.19 22.62
CA ASP A 332 -5.66 -9.19 21.25
C ASP A 332 -5.37 -10.55 20.60
N LEU A 333 -6.41 -11.33 20.36
CA LEU A 333 -6.34 -12.72 19.91
C LEU A 333 -6.48 -12.83 18.41
N SER A 334 -5.65 -13.68 17.83
CA SER A 334 -5.74 -14.12 16.44
C SER A 334 -5.81 -15.64 16.35
N SER A 335 -6.59 -16.16 15.41
CA SER A 335 -6.69 -17.61 15.21
C SER A 335 -5.75 -18.12 14.09
N THR A 336 -5.60 -17.42 12.97
CA THR A 336 -4.95 -17.96 11.77
C THR A 336 -4.01 -17.02 11.04
N THR A 337 -4.33 -15.73 10.91
CA THR A 337 -3.61 -14.81 10.00
C THR A 337 -2.86 -13.69 10.70
N ASP A 338 -3.33 -13.24 11.85
CA ASP A 338 -2.74 -12.14 12.60
C ASP A 338 -1.77 -12.66 13.68
N ILE A 339 -1.22 -11.77 14.48
CA ILE A 339 -0.34 -12.08 15.60
C ILE A 339 -1.18 -12.03 16.86
N THR A 340 -1.11 -13.05 17.71
CA THR A 340 -1.70 -12.94 19.04
C THR A 340 -0.76 -12.13 19.92
N ALA A 341 -1.32 -11.11 20.59
CA ALA A 341 -0.57 -10.20 21.44
C ALA A 341 -1.15 -10.14 22.85
N PHE A 342 -0.29 -10.25 23.83
CA PHE A 342 -0.58 -9.95 25.23
C PHE A 342 0.43 -8.92 25.74
N VAL A 343 -0.06 -7.81 26.27
CA VAL A 343 0.78 -6.70 26.72
C VAL A 343 0.44 -6.33 28.15
N LEU A 344 1.43 -6.35 29.03
CA LEU A 344 1.30 -5.83 30.40
C LEU A 344 1.70 -4.36 30.45
N VAL A 345 0.86 -3.55 31.07
CA VAL A 345 1.11 -2.12 31.33
C VAL A 345 1.13 -1.88 32.84
N PHE A 346 2.25 -1.35 33.31
CA PHE A 346 2.47 -1.03 34.73
C PHE A 346 2.31 0.47 34.91
N PRO A 347 1.38 0.93 35.76
CA PRO A 347 1.26 2.36 36.07
C PRO A 347 2.46 2.89 36.87
N PRO A 348 2.77 4.19 36.78
CA PRO A 348 3.86 4.81 37.54
C PRO A 348 3.60 4.75 39.05
N MET A 349 4.66 4.57 39.83
CA MET A 349 4.57 4.53 41.30
C MET A 349 4.47 5.93 41.91
N ASP A 350 5.06 6.93 41.24
CA ASP A 350 5.06 8.35 41.65
C ASP A 350 5.06 9.26 40.40
N GLU A 351 5.13 10.57 40.55
CA GLU A 351 5.07 11.57 39.46
C GLU A 351 6.31 11.56 38.56
N GLU A 352 7.46 11.06 39.05
CA GLU A 352 8.72 10.97 38.29
C GLU A 352 8.86 9.65 37.55
N ASP A 353 8.11 8.62 37.95
CA ASP A 353 8.12 7.29 37.33
C ASP A 353 7.37 7.27 36.00
N LYS A 354 7.54 6.18 35.22
CA LYS A 354 6.98 5.99 33.89
C LYS A 354 5.95 4.86 33.89
N TYR A 355 5.13 4.84 32.83
CA TYR A 355 4.40 3.63 32.46
C TYR A 355 5.39 2.64 31.85
N TYR A 356 5.44 1.39 32.33
CA TYR A 356 6.26 0.33 31.75
C TYR A 356 5.40 -0.62 30.93
N VAL A 357 5.93 -1.05 29.80
CA VAL A 357 5.21 -1.92 28.85
C VAL A 357 6.03 -3.18 28.61
N LEU A 358 5.45 -4.35 28.88
CA LEU A 358 6.01 -5.66 28.58
C LEU A 358 5.12 -6.38 27.56
N PRO A 359 5.52 -6.44 26.28
CA PRO A 359 4.76 -7.11 25.23
C PRO A 359 5.21 -8.57 25.02
N TYR A 360 4.24 -9.44 24.72
CA TYR A 360 4.44 -10.84 24.38
C TYR A 360 3.63 -11.20 23.14
N PHE A 361 4.23 -11.95 22.20
CA PHE A 361 3.66 -12.22 20.87
C PHE A 361 3.75 -13.68 20.51
N TRP A 362 2.71 -14.21 19.82
CA TRP A 362 2.67 -15.60 19.35
C TRP A 362 2.15 -15.70 17.92
N ILE A 363 2.75 -16.64 17.17
CA ILE A 363 2.30 -17.09 15.85
C ILE A 363 2.37 -18.62 15.77
N PRO A 364 1.64 -19.28 14.84
CA PRO A 364 1.79 -20.71 14.61
C PRO A 364 3.15 -21.03 13.97
N GLU A 365 3.83 -22.06 14.46
CA GLU A 365 5.17 -22.46 13.99
C GLU A 365 5.16 -22.90 12.53
N GLU A 366 4.21 -23.74 12.10
CA GLU A 366 4.14 -24.25 10.72
C GLU A 366 3.92 -23.16 9.67
N THR A 367 3.43 -21.99 10.05
CA THR A 367 3.18 -20.88 9.13
C THR A 367 4.31 -19.86 9.08
N LEU A 368 5.36 -19.99 9.89
CA LEU A 368 6.43 -19.01 10.04
C LEU A 368 7.10 -18.66 8.69
N ASP A 369 7.64 -19.67 7.99
CA ASP A 369 8.32 -19.47 6.70
C ASP A 369 7.40 -18.91 5.61
N LEU A 370 6.14 -19.35 5.61
CA LEU A 370 5.15 -18.85 4.67
C LEU A 370 4.86 -17.36 4.92
N ARG A 371 4.74 -16.96 6.19
CA ARG A 371 4.52 -15.57 6.61
C ARG A 371 5.70 -14.67 6.23
N VAL A 372 6.95 -15.12 6.50
CA VAL A 372 8.16 -14.38 6.11
C VAL A 372 8.15 -14.08 4.60
N ARG A 373 7.81 -15.08 3.77
CA ARG A 373 7.77 -14.92 2.30
C ARG A 373 6.61 -14.06 1.81
N ARG A 374 5.45 -14.16 2.45
CA ARG A 374 4.23 -13.45 2.07
C ARG A 374 4.27 -11.99 2.50
N ASP A 375 4.63 -11.76 3.77
CA ASP A 375 4.52 -10.45 4.42
C ASP A 375 5.84 -9.65 4.30
N HIS A 376 6.93 -10.28 3.86
CA HIS A 376 8.29 -9.69 3.79
C HIS A 376 8.77 -9.12 5.14
N VAL A 377 8.31 -9.72 6.25
CA VAL A 377 8.62 -9.34 7.63
C VAL A 377 9.52 -10.40 8.25
N PRO A 378 10.59 -10.05 9.00
CA PRO A 378 11.58 -10.98 9.52
C PRO A 378 11.09 -11.74 10.78
N TYR A 379 9.96 -12.43 10.70
CA TYR A 379 9.39 -13.18 11.83
C TYR A 379 10.33 -14.26 12.33
N ASP A 380 11.09 -14.91 11.43
CA ASP A 380 12.09 -15.92 11.74
C ASP A 380 13.30 -15.36 12.53
N LEU A 381 13.66 -14.10 12.28
CA LEU A 381 14.68 -13.41 13.06
C LEU A 381 14.16 -13.09 14.47
N TRP A 382 12.92 -12.61 14.57
CA TRP A 382 12.31 -12.28 15.85
C TRP A 382 12.06 -13.51 16.72
N GLU A 383 11.73 -14.63 16.11
CA GLU A 383 11.61 -15.93 16.81
C GLU A 383 12.96 -16.36 17.37
N ARG A 384 14.02 -16.34 16.54
CA ARG A 384 15.40 -16.66 17.00
C ARG A 384 15.93 -15.73 18.08
N GLN A 385 15.48 -14.48 18.11
CA GLN A 385 15.81 -13.51 19.16
C GLN A 385 14.97 -13.70 20.44
N GLY A 386 13.96 -14.57 20.42
CA GLY A 386 13.07 -14.81 21.55
C GLY A 386 12.07 -13.69 21.82
N VAL A 387 11.91 -12.74 20.89
CA VAL A 387 10.95 -11.62 20.99
C VAL A 387 9.60 -11.93 20.33
N LEU A 388 9.51 -13.04 19.63
CA LEU A 388 8.29 -13.62 19.06
C LEU A 388 8.28 -15.11 19.40
N MET A 389 7.21 -15.60 19.99
CA MET A 389 7.06 -17.00 20.36
C MET A 389 6.25 -17.76 19.31
N THR A 390 6.49 -19.06 19.19
CA THR A 390 5.71 -19.95 18.32
C THR A 390 4.89 -20.93 19.13
N THR A 391 3.74 -21.35 18.60
CA THR A 391 2.94 -22.46 19.10
C THR A 391 2.92 -23.58 18.07
N GLU A 392 2.93 -24.85 18.50
CA GLU A 392 2.87 -26.00 17.59
C GLU A 392 1.65 -25.94 16.66
N GLY A 393 1.83 -26.41 15.41
CA GLY A 393 0.78 -26.51 14.40
C GLY A 393 0.60 -25.27 13.55
N ASN A 394 -0.53 -25.22 12.84
CA ASN A 394 -0.89 -24.19 11.87
C ASN A 394 -1.89 -23.12 12.40
N VAL A 395 -2.30 -23.25 13.65
CA VAL A 395 -3.16 -22.31 14.39
C VAL A 395 -2.56 -22.00 15.75
N VAL A 396 -2.89 -20.83 16.30
CA VAL A 396 -2.41 -20.46 17.64
C VAL A 396 -3.14 -21.28 18.70
N HIS A 397 -2.38 -22.02 19.52
CA HIS A 397 -2.92 -22.80 20.64
C HIS A 397 -3.08 -21.93 21.89
N TYR A 398 -4.28 -21.50 22.19
CA TYR A 398 -4.58 -20.63 23.32
C TYR A 398 -4.17 -21.20 24.69
N GLY A 399 -4.19 -22.52 24.87
CA GLY A 399 -3.74 -23.15 26.10
C GLY A 399 -2.26 -22.85 26.46
N TYR A 400 -1.39 -22.60 25.47
CA TYR A 400 -0.03 -22.14 25.71
C TYR A 400 -0.02 -20.72 26.29
N ILE A 401 -0.85 -19.85 25.72
CA ILE A 401 -0.95 -18.45 26.13
C ILE A 401 -1.54 -18.35 27.55
N GLU A 402 -2.58 -19.13 27.83
CA GLU A 402 -3.21 -19.22 29.15
C GLU A 402 -2.19 -19.59 30.24
N LYS A 403 -1.40 -20.65 30.02
CA LYS A 403 -0.33 -21.06 30.93
C LYS A 403 0.78 -20.02 31.07
N PHE A 404 1.07 -19.29 29.99
CA PHE A 404 2.05 -18.21 30.04
C PHE A 404 1.54 -17.05 30.89
N ILE A 405 0.27 -16.65 30.72
CA ILE A 405 -0.38 -15.62 31.53
C ILE A 405 -0.44 -16.03 33.00
N GLU A 406 -0.74 -17.32 33.29
CA GLU A 406 -0.73 -17.88 34.66
C GLU A 406 0.63 -17.67 35.33
N LYS A 407 1.74 -18.03 34.63
CA LYS A 407 3.10 -17.80 35.14
C LYS A 407 3.44 -16.33 35.35
N LEU A 408 2.95 -15.45 34.47
CA LEU A 408 3.12 -14.01 34.65
C LEU A 408 2.35 -13.52 35.89
N GLY A 409 1.18 -14.09 36.18
CA GLY A 409 0.40 -13.80 37.40
C GLY A 409 1.08 -14.23 38.70
N GLU A 410 2.01 -15.22 38.65
CA GLU A 410 2.86 -15.59 39.80
C GLU A 410 3.95 -14.53 40.07
N ARG A 411 4.39 -13.81 39.04
CA ARG A 411 5.46 -12.79 39.13
C ARG A 411 4.92 -11.39 39.34
N PHE A 412 3.83 -11.03 38.65
CA PHE A 412 3.27 -9.69 38.62
C PHE A 412 1.84 -9.68 39.19
N ASN A 413 1.45 -8.56 39.78
CA ASN A 413 0.09 -8.40 40.29
C ASN A 413 -0.85 -7.93 39.16
N ILE A 414 -1.27 -8.87 38.29
CA ILE A 414 -2.20 -8.58 37.18
C ILE A 414 -3.59 -8.37 37.72
N ARG A 415 -4.05 -7.11 37.75
CA ARG A 415 -5.36 -6.74 38.33
C ARG A 415 -6.51 -7.04 37.38
N GLU A 416 -6.36 -6.66 36.13
CA GLU A 416 -7.38 -6.84 35.10
C GLU A 416 -6.71 -7.13 33.76
N ILE A 417 -7.41 -7.90 32.92
CA ILE A 417 -7.02 -8.19 31.53
C ILE A 417 -8.13 -7.68 30.61
N ALA A 418 -7.86 -6.62 29.85
CA ALA A 418 -8.77 -6.12 28.84
C ALA A 418 -8.66 -6.99 27.57
N PHE A 419 -9.81 -7.39 26.99
CA PHE A 419 -9.86 -8.21 25.80
C PHE A 419 -10.94 -7.75 24.81
N ASP A 420 -10.77 -8.07 23.51
CA ASP A 420 -11.83 -7.83 22.53
C ASP A 420 -13.00 -8.79 22.72
N ARG A 421 -14.22 -8.25 22.69
CA ARG A 421 -15.47 -9.00 22.92
C ARG A 421 -15.72 -10.13 21.92
N TRP A 422 -15.09 -10.10 20.75
CA TRP A 422 -15.39 -11.01 19.66
C TRP A 422 -14.35 -12.15 19.59
N GLY A 423 -14.77 -13.37 19.87
CA GLY A 423 -14.02 -14.59 19.56
C GLY A 423 -13.26 -15.28 20.72
N ALA A 424 -13.34 -14.80 21.96
CA ALA A 424 -12.50 -15.28 23.06
C ALA A 424 -13.24 -15.99 24.21
N VAL A 425 -14.47 -16.44 24.03
CA VAL A 425 -15.33 -16.93 25.15
C VAL A 425 -14.66 -18.01 25.99
N GLN A 426 -14.03 -19.01 25.36
CA GLN A 426 -13.39 -20.11 26.09
C GLN A 426 -12.16 -19.63 26.88
N MET A 427 -11.31 -18.82 26.27
CA MET A 427 -10.12 -18.30 26.92
C MET A 427 -10.46 -17.38 28.11
N VAL A 428 -11.50 -16.56 27.97
CA VAL A 428 -12.02 -15.74 29.07
C VAL A 428 -12.43 -16.61 30.26
N GLN A 429 -13.25 -17.65 30.02
CA GLN A 429 -13.67 -18.58 31.07
C GLN A 429 -12.47 -19.29 31.74
N ASN A 430 -11.46 -19.66 30.96
CA ASN A 430 -10.26 -20.30 31.50
C ASN A 430 -9.46 -19.34 32.37
N LEU A 431 -9.24 -18.10 31.92
CA LEU A 431 -8.52 -17.07 32.68
C LEU A 431 -9.27 -16.68 33.97
N GLU A 432 -10.61 -16.55 33.91
CA GLU A 432 -11.44 -16.33 35.10
C GLU A 432 -11.36 -17.52 36.07
N GLY A 433 -11.34 -18.75 35.53
CA GLY A 433 -11.13 -19.98 36.32
C GLY A 433 -9.76 -20.05 37.01
N MET A 434 -8.74 -19.38 36.46
CA MET A 434 -7.41 -19.21 37.07
C MET A 434 -7.33 -18.04 38.07
N GLY A 435 -8.44 -17.29 38.25
CA GLY A 435 -8.54 -16.20 39.22
C GLY A 435 -8.24 -14.80 38.67
N PHE A 436 -8.07 -14.64 37.34
CA PHE A 436 -7.91 -13.34 36.72
C PHE A 436 -9.25 -12.62 36.54
N THR A 437 -9.23 -11.30 36.68
CA THR A 437 -10.36 -10.45 36.31
C THR A 437 -10.25 -10.07 34.85
N VAL A 438 -11.20 -10.52 34.02
CA VAL A 438 -11.18 -10.26 32.59
C VAL A 438 -12.26 -9.25 32.23
N VAL A 439 -11.89 -8.16 31.55
CA VAL A 439 -12.76 -7.01 31.26
C VAL A 439 -12.97 -6.86 29.76
N PRO A 440 -14.23 -6.93 29.27
CA PRO A 440 -14.50 -6.72 27.86
C PRO A 440 -14.21 -5.27 27.44
N PHE A 441 -13.46 -5.12 26.34
CA PHE A 441 -13.09 -3.83 25.77
C PHE A 441 -13.69 -3.67 24.36
N GLY A 442 -14.28 -2.50 24.08
CA GLY A 442 -14.83 -2.19 22.78
C GLY A 442 -13.82 -1.55 21.85
N GLN A 443 -13.67 -2.04 20.62
CA GLN A 443 -12.79 -1.42 19.61
C GLN A 443 -13.47 -0.27 18.84
N GLY A 444 -14.52 0.33 19.39
CA GLY A 444 -15.17 1.53 18.87
C GLY A 444 -14.45 2.82 19.24
N PHE A 445 -14.81 3.93 18.59
CA PHE A 445 -14.25 5.26 18.89
C PHE A 445 -14.38 5.65 20.35
N LYS A 446 -15.48 5.28 21.01
CA LYS A 446 -15.76 5.63 22.40
C LYS A 446 -14.71 5.07 23.36
N ASP A 447 -14.36 3.79 23.19
CA ASP A 447 -13.48 3.09 24.13
C ASP A 447 -12.00 3.29 23.72
N MET A 448 -11.69 3.29 22.41
CA MET A 448 -10.33 3.41 21.90
C MET A 448 -9.77 4.84 21.93
N SER A 449 -10.60 5.88 21.75
CA SER A 449 -10.08 7.24 21.57
C SER A 449 -9.33 7.79 22.78
N PRO A 450 -9.82 7.71 24.02
CA PRO A 450 -9.11 8.24 25.17
C PRO A 450 -7.71 7.62 25.35
N PRO A 451 -7.54 6.28 25.44
CA PRO A 451 -6.24 5.68 25.65
C PRO A 451 -5.30 5.83 24.43
N THR A 452 -5.83 5.91 23.20
CA THR A 452 -5.01 6.18 22.02
C THR A 452 -4.40 7.59 22.08
N LYS A 453 -5.19 8.59 22.45
CA LYS A 453 -4.69 9.97 22.63
C LYS A 453 -3.68 10.05 23.77
N GLU A 454 -3.95 9.37 24.89
CA GLU A 454 -3.04 9.38 26.05
C GLU A 454 -1.72 8.66 25.73
N LEU A 455 -1.74 7.55 24.97
CA LEU A 455 -0.51 6.89 24.49
C LEU A 455 0.38 7.86 23.71
N MET A 456 -0.19 8.63 22.79
CA MET A 456 0.56 9.64 22.05
C MET A 456 1.16 10.69 22.98
N LYS A 457 0.38 11.18 23.94
CA LYS A 457 0.86 12.17 24.92
C LYS A 457 2.01 11.62 25.75
N LEU A 458 1.89 10.41 26.30
CA LEU A 458 2.94 9.75 27.08
C LEU A 458 4.24 9.57 26.29
N VAL A 459 4.13 9.25 25.00
CA VAL A 459 5.29 9.16 24.11
C VAL A 459 5.93 10.52 23.88
N LEU A 460 5.14 11.56 23.62
CA LEU A 460 5.66 12.93 23.41
C LEU A 460 6.33 13.49 24.67
N GLU A 461 5.83 13.13 25.86
CA GLU A 461 6.36 13.54 27.17
C GLU A 461 7.47 12.61 27.68
N GLU A 462 7.82 11.52 26.95
CA GLU A 462 8.79 10.50 27.35
C GLU A 462 8.45 9.83 28.70
N LYS A 463 7.14 9.73 29.01
CA LYS A 463 6.59 9.12 30.23
C LYS A 463 6.18 7.66 30.08
N ILE A 464 6.65 6.98 29.04
CA ILE A 464 6.45 5.55 28.79
C ILE A 464 7.80 4.88 28.53
N ALA A 465 7.97 3.63 28.97
CA ALA A 465 9.14 2.81 28.74
C ALA A 465 8.71 1.46 28.16
N HIS A 466 9.19 1.12 26.97
CA HIS A 466 8.78 -0.11 26.25
C HIS A 466 9.95 -1.04 25.89
N GLY A 467 11.13 -0.81 26.43
CA GLY A 467 12.30 -1.68 26.26
C GLY A 467 12.85 -1.79 24.83
N GLY A 468 12.37 -0.97 23.90
CA GLY A 468 12.80 -1.05 22.49
C GLY A 468 12.36 -2.33 21.78
N HIS A 469 11.29 -2.99 22.21
CA HIS A 469 10.85 -4.28 21.68
C HIS A 469 10.56 -4.20 20.15
N PRO A 470 11.28 -4.96 19.30
CA PRO A 470 11.26 -4.76 17.85
C PRO A 470 9.91 -5.06 17.19
N VAL A 471 9.19 -6.09 17.68
CA VAL A 471 7.85 -6.43 17.14
C VAL A 471 6.85 -5.34 17.49
N LEU A 472 6.85 -4.84 18.74
CA LEU A 472 5.97 -3.75 19.14
C LEU A 472 6.30 -2.45 18.39
N ARG A 473 7.60 -2.15 18.22
CA ARG A 473 8.05 -1.00 17.43
C ARG A 473 7.51 -1.05 15.99
N TRP A 474 7.65 -2.22 15.35
CA TRP A 474 7.13 -2.44 13.99
C TRP A 474 5.61 -2.25 13.94
N MET A 475 4.86 -2.77 14.91
CA MET A 475 3.41 -2.61 14.98
C MET A 475 2.99 -1.15 15.20
N MET A 476 3.73 -0.38 16.01
CA MET A 476 3.46 1.06 16.21
C MET A 476 3.72 1.89 14.95
N ASP A 477 4.73 1.53 14.13
CA ASP A 477 5.00 2.17 12.85
C ASP A 477 3.91 1.90 11.80
N ASN A 478 3.17 0.79 11.95
CA ASN A 478 2.12 0.38 11.01
C ASN A 478 0.74 0.96 11.29
N ILE A 479 0.52 1.60 12.44
CA ILE A 479 -0.82 2.07 12.83
C ILE A 479 -1.35 3.12 11.86
N TYR A 480 -2.52 2.85 11.30
CA TYR A 480 -3.38 3.87 10.69
C TYR A 480 -4.44 4.33 11.68
N ILE A 481 -4.60 5.63 11.83
CA ILE A 481 -5.64 6.22 12.70
C ILE A 481 -6.82 6.70 11.85
N ARG A 482 -8.00 6.23 12.22
CA ARG A 482 -9.26 6.76 11.73
C ARG A 482 -9.80 7.80 12.68
N THR A 483 -10.27 8.94 12.15
CA THR A 483 -10.89 10.02 12.92
C THR A 483 -12.37 10.11 12.54
N ASP A 484 -13.24 10.27 13.53
CA ASP A 484 -14.65 10.57 13.31
C ASP A 484 -14.89 12.10 13.18
N PRO A 485 -16.08 12.54 12.73
CA PRO A 485 -16.40 13.98 12.60
C PRO A 485 -16.31 14.78 13.89
N THR A 486 -16.32 14.13 15.05
CA THR A 486 -16.22 14.77 16.38
C THR A 486 -14.78 14.81 16.92
N GLY A 487 -13.81 14.32 16.13
CA GLY A 487 -12.39 14.33 16.50
C GLY A 487 -11.97 13.17 17.42
N ASN A 488 -12.80 12.14 17.57
CA ASN A 488 -12.36 10.90 18.20
C ASN A 488 -11.50 10.10 17.24
N ILE A 489 -10.50 9.41 17.78
CA ILE A 489 -9.55 8.61 17.01
C ILE A 489 -9.58 7.14 17.43
N LYS A 490 -9.28 6.26 16.50
CA LYS A 490 -9.03 4.84 16.79
C LYS A 490 -8.06 4.23 15.79
N ALA A 491 -7.29 3.24 16.21
CA ALA A 491 -6.51 2.41 15.30
C ALA A 491 -7.45 1.59 14.39
N ASP A 492 -7.14 1.51 13.11
CA ASP A 492 -7.93 0.81 12.08
C ASP A 492 -7.11 -0.33 11.48
N LYS A 493 -7.43 -1.58 11.87
CA LYS A 493 -6.73 -2.79 11.40
C LYS A 493 -6.83 -2.99 9.87
N GLU A 494 -7.95 -2.60 9.25
CA GLU A 494 -8.15 -2.78 7.81
C GLU A 494 -7.30 -1.83 6.96
N LYS A 495 -7.03 -0.64 7.49
CA LYS A 495 -6.26 0.41 6.78
C LYS A 495 -4.81 0.50 7.22
N SER A 496 -4.44 -0.18 8.28
CA SER A 496 -3.04 -0.27 8.72
C SER A 496 -2.22 -1.05 7.69
N THR A 497 -0.98 -0.63 7.50
CA THR A 497 -0.09 -1.17 6.45
C THR A 497 0.20 -2.65 6.67
N GLU A 498 0.35 -3.03 7.95
CA GLU A 498 0.63 -4.40 8.42
C GLU A 498 -0.08 -4.65 9.76
N LYS A 499 0.31 -5.72 10.46
CA LYS A 499 -0.27 -6.11 11.75
C LYS A 499 -0.03 -5.07 12.83
N ILE A 500 -1.06 -4.81 13.64
CA ILE A 500 -1.03 -3.82 14.75
C ILE A 500 -1.55 -4.39 16.07
N ASP A 501 -1.65 -5.71 16.20
CA ASP A 501 -2.30 -6.39 17.33
C ASP A 501 -1.66 -6.02 18.68
N GLY A 502 -0.33 -5.90 18.73
CA GLY A 502 0.39 -5.45 19.93
C GLY A 502 0.13 -3.98 20.29
N ALA A 503 -0.10 -3.14 19.29
CA ALA A 503 -0.46 -1.76 19.54
C ALA A 503 -1.88 -1.66 20.11
N ILE A 504 -2.83 -2.45 19.60
CA ILE A 504 -4.19 -2.57 20.14
C ILE A 504 -4.15 -3.09 21.57
N ALA A 505 -3.40 -4.16 21.83
CA ALA A 505 -3.22 -4.72 23.17
C ALA A 505 -2.60 -3.68 24.14
N THR A 506 -1.60 -2.92 23.70
CA THR A 506 -1.01 -1.83 24.49
C THR A 506 -2.05 -0.77 24.84
N ILE A 507 -2.87 -0.33 23.89
CA ILE A 507 -3.93 0.68 24.12
C ILE A 507 -4.96 0.15 25.11
N MET A 508 -5.37 -1.12 25.01
CA MET A 508 -6.33 -1.74 25.93
C MET A 508 -5.77 -1.85 27.35
N GLY A 509 -4.53 -2.33 27.52
CA GLY A 509 -3.87 -2.40 28.83
C GLY A 509 -3.65 -1.02 29.43
N LEU A 510 -3.28 -0.04 28.62
CA LEU A 510 -3.09 1.34 29.05
C LEU A 510 -4.40 1.98 29.54
N ASP A 511 -5.55 1.73 28.88
CA ASP A 511 -6.85 2.21 29.37
C ASP A 511 -7.12 1.75 30.82
N ARG A 512 -6.85 0.47 31.10
CA ARG A 512 -7.05 -0.06 32.46
C ARG A 512 -6.06 0.55 33.44
N ALA A 513 -4.79 0.67 33.07
CA ALA A 513 -3.75 1.26 33.89
C ALA A 513 -4.05 2.73 34.25
N ILE A 514 -4.59 3.52 33.32
CA ILE A 514 -5.00 4.91 33.55
C ILE A 514 -6.21 4.99 34.49
N ARG A 515 -7.22 4.14 34.29
CA ARG A 515 -8.47 4.19 35.05
C ARG A 515 -8.33 3.71 36.49
N CYS A 516 -7.50 2.69 36.70
CA CYS A 516 -7.40 2.01 38.00
C CYS A 516 -6.11 2.34 38.73
N GLY A 517 -5.03 2.72 38.05
CA GLY A 517 -3.74 3.12 38.69
C GLY A 517 -3.18 2.05 39.62
N ASN A 518 -2.55 2.48 40.71
CA ASN A 518 -2.03 1.61 41.77
C ASN A 518 -3.04 1.37 42.91
N ASP A 519 -4.34 1.64 42.67
CA ASP A 519 -5.35 1.48 43.70
C ASP A 519 -5.50 -0.01 44.08
N THR A 520 -5.22 -0.34 45.30
CA THR A 520 -5.23 -1.73 45.79
C THR A 520 -6.64 -2.30 46.00
N GLY A 521 -7.67 -1.49 45.71
CA GLY A 521 -9.06 -1.88 46.00
C GLY A 521 -9.37 -2.02 47.49
N ALA A 522 -8.39 -1.70 48.35
CA ALA A 522 -8.63 -1.65 49.79
C ALA A 522 -9.61 -0.53 50.10
N SER A 523 -10.77 -0.89 50.66
CA SER A 523 -11.79 0.08 51.08
C SER A 523 -11.17 1.06 52.07
N VAL A 524 -11.48 2.36 51.93
CA VAL A 524 -11.10 3.38 52.90
C VAL A 524 -11.55 2.98 54.31
N TYR A 525 -12.52 2.07 54.42
CA TYR A 525 -12.97 1.50 55.70
C TYR A 525 -12.03 0.42 56.26
N ASP A 526 -11.17 -0.23 55.47
CA ASP A 526 -10.20 -1.22 55.96
C ASP A 526 -9.02 -0.56 56.67
N SER A 527 -8.68 0.68 56.33
CA SER A 527 -7.61 1.45 56.99
C SER A 527 -8.05 2.29 58.18
N ARG A 528 -9.36 2.56 58.37
CA ARG A 528 -9.88 3.45 59.43
C ARG A 528 -10.54 2.74 60.59
N GLY A 529 -10.68 1.42 60.59
CA GLY A 529 -11.40 0.72 61.67
C GLY A 529 -12.83 1.22 61.87
N LEU A 530 -13.78 0.34 62.17
CA LEU A 530 -15.15 0.71 62.52
C LEU A 530 -15.14 1.51 63.83
N LEU A 531 -15.36 2.82 63.77
CA LEU A 531 -15.72 3.62 64.93
C LEU A 531 -17.16 3.25 65.31
N PHE A 532 -17.30 2.44 66.32
CA PHE A 532 -18.59 2.31 67.05
C PHE A 532 -18.78 3.56 67.90
N ILE A 533 -19.80 4.36 67.59
CA ILE A 533 -20.33 5.42 68.45
C ILE A 533 -21.39 4.86 69.36
#